data_d4391f52786ab93c33a12d7a32595a5e
#
_entry.id   d4391f52786ab93c33a12d7a32595a5e
#
_cell.length_a   1.000
_cell.length_b   1.000
_cell.length_c   1.000
_cell.angle_alpha   90.00
_cell.angle_beta   90.00
_cell.angle_gamma   90.00
#
_symmetry.space_group_name_H-M   'P 1'
#
loop_
_entity.id
_entity.type
_entity.pdbx_description
1 polymer ?
#
loop_
_entity_poly.entity_id
_entity_poly.type
_entity_poly.pdbx_seq_one_letter_code
_entity_poly.pdbx_strand_id
1 'polypeptide(L)'
;MAIVSKSKEKNKIIRPADFRTTLFNMPKIDLHRHLEGSLRLSTLAEIARQHGVDLPSLSLEELRPYVQVVDDPPDFLVFLAKFKLLRRFYSSREAVERIAYEAVADAAADNVRYLELRFSPVA
;
A
#
# COMPACT_ATOMS: atom_id res chain seq x y z
N MET A 1 -19.88 10.99 -53.93
CA MET A 1 -19.85 11.81 -52.68
C MET A 1 -20.47 10.95 -51.58
N ALA A 2 -19.62 10.27 -50.79
CA ALA A 2 -20.06 9.30 -49.79
C ALA A 2 -20.16 9.98 -48.44
N ILE A 3 -21.35 9.95 -47.85
CA ILE A 3 -21.63 10.52 -46.52
C ILE A 3 -21.14 9.52 -45.48
N VAL A 4 -20.05 9.88 -44.75
CA VAL A 4 -19.57 9.11 -43.62
C VAL A 4 -20.53 9.31 -42.46
N SER A 5 -21.28 8.26 -42.14
CA SER A 5 -22.12 8.17 -40.95
C SER A 5 -21.22 8.15 -39.71
N LYS A 6 -21.20 9.23 -38.94
CA LYS A 6 -20.62 9.24 -37.59
C LYS A 6 -21.50 8.39 -36.66
N SER A 7 -21.07 7.19 -36.35
CA SER A 7 -21.65 6.40 -35.28
C SER A 7 -21.53 7.18 -33.95
N LYS A 8 -22.67 7.50 -33.35
CA LYS A 8 -22.74 8.04 -31.99
C LYS A 8 -22.26 6.94 -31.03
N GLU A 9 -21.02 7.02 -30.59
CA GLU A 9 -20.57 6.28 -29.43
C GLU A 9 -21.45 6.69 -28.25
N LYS A 10 -22.35 5.79 -27.84
CA LYS A 10 -23.18 5.97 -26.67
C LYS A 10 -22.24 6.00 -25.45
N ASN A 11 -22.17 7.14 -24.76
CA ASN A 11 -21.52 7.26 -23.45
C ASN A 11 -22.07 6.14 -22.54
N LYS A 12 -21.32 5.07 -22.38
CA LYS A 12 -21.68 3.93 -21.54
C LYS A 12 -21.49 4.38 -20.09
N ILE A 13 -22.59 4.64 -19.39
CA ILE A 13 -22.56 4.92 -17.96
C ILE A 13 -22.00 3.69 -17.26
N ILE A 14 -20.79 3.81 -16.71
CA ILE A 14 -20.13 2.74 -15.95
C ILE A 14 -20.85 2.61 -14.60
N ARG A 15 -21.41 1.43 -14.32
CA ARG A 15 -22.06 1.13 -13.04
C ARG A 15 -20.99 1.04 -11.91
N PRO A 16 -21.33 1.32 -10.63
CA PRO A 16 -20.36 1.31 -9.53
C PRO A 16 -19.55 0.00 -9.41
N ALA A 17 -20.20 -1.17 -9.63
CA ALA A 17 -19.50 -2.47 -9.63
C ALA A 17 -18.53 -2.60 -10.81
N ASP A 18 -18.93 -2.16 -12.01
CA ASP A 18 -18.08 -2.17 -13.21
C ASP A 18 -16.91 -1.19 -13.05
N PHE A 19 -17.12 -0.09 -12.35
CA PHE A 19 -16.08 0.92 -12.09
C PHE A 19 -14.94 0.37 -11.22
N ARG A 20 -15.25 -0.31 -10.12
CA ARG A 20 -14.23 -0.94 -9.26
C ARG A 20 -13.40 -1.98 -10.02
N THR A 21 -14.06 -2.85 -10.76
CA THR A 21 -13.41 -3.87 -11.60
C THR A 21 -12.54 -3.22 -12.67
N THR A 22 -13.02 -2.15 -13.29
CA THR A 22 -12.25 -1.39 -14.30
C THR A 22 -10.99 -0.78 -13.69
N LEU A 23 -11.09 -0.12 -12.53
CA LEU A 23 -9.96 0.46 -11.84
C LEU A 23 -8.95 -0.60 -11.38
N PHE A 24 -9.42 -1.73 -10.88
CA PHE A 24 -8.55 -2.83 -10.46
C PHE A 24 -7.75 -3.38 -11.65
N ASN A 25 -8.38 -3.59 -12.80
CA ASN A 25 -7.75 -4.13 -13.99
C ASN A 25 -6.93 -3.10 -14.79
N MET A 26 -7.09 -1.82 -14.50
CA MET A 26 -6.31 -0.77 -15.17
C MET A 26 -4.83 -0.87 -14.81
N PRO A 27 -3.91 -0.78 -15.77
CA PRO A 27 -2.49 -0.64 -15.47
C PRO A 27 -2.26 0.70 -14.74
N LYS A 28 -1.48 0.64 -13.66
CA LYS A 28 -1.19 1.78 -12.79
C LYS A 28 0.29 2.10 -12.77
N ILE A 29 0.60 3.36 -12.46
CA ILE A 29 1.95 3.85 -12.19
C ILE A 29 1.94 4.41 -10.78
N ASP A 30 2.90 4.00 -9.94
CA ASP A 30 3.11 4.54 -8.60
C ASP A 30 4.48 5.20 -8.52
N LEU A 31 4.52 6.52 -8.53
CA LEU A 31 5.74 7.31 -8.60
C LEU A 31 6.31 7.67 -7.21
N HIS A 32 5.64 7.31 -6.12
CA HIS A 32 6.06 7.73 -4.79
C HIS A 32 5.52 6.80 -3.70
N ARG A 33 6.11 5.63 -3.54
CA ARG A 33 5.76 4.69 -2.47
C ARG A 33 6.90 4.58 -1.45
N HIS A 34 6.59 4.81 -0.19
CA HIS A 34 7.53 4.57 0.90
C HIS A 34 7.47 3.11 1.35
N LEU A 35 8.63 2.44 1.35
CA LEU A 35 8.73 1.06 1.79
C LEU A 35 8.26 0.90 3.24
N GLU A 36 8.62 1.87 4.11
CA GLU A 36 8.23 1.90 5.52
C GLU A 36 6.72 1.94 5.75
N GLY A 37 5.95 2.44 4.79
CA GLY A 37 4.48 2.47 4.85
C GLY A 37 3.80 1.32 4.11
N SER A 38 4.55 0.36 3.57
CA SER A 38 4.03 -0.70 2.69
C SER A 38 3.98 -2.08 3.34
N LEU A 39 4.14 -2.18 4.66
CA LEU A 39 4.17 -3.44 5.37
C LEU A 39 2.76 -4.02 5.53
N ARG A 40 2.63 -5.31 5.28
CA ARG A 40 1.39 -6.03 5.60
C ARG A 40 1.24 -6.15 7.11
N LEU A 41 0.02 -5.97 7.59
CA LEU A 41 -0.28 -6.03 9.03
C LEU A 41 0.05 -7.41 9.64
N SER A 42 -0.22 -8.50 8.91
CA SER A 42 0.16 -9.86 9.32
C SER A 42 1.68 -10.03 9.44
N THR A 43 2.43 -9.49 8.48
CA THR A 43 3.90 -9.54 8.47
C THR A 43 4.51 -8.77 9.63
N LEU A 44 3.94 -7.62 9.98
CA LEU A 44 4.32 -6.88 11.19
C LEU A 44 4.22 -7.74 12.45
N ALA A 45 3.07 -8.41 12.65
CA ALA A 45 2.87 -9.25 13.83
C ALA A 45 3.82 -10.46 13.85
N GLU A 46 4.14 -11.05 12.70
CA GLU A 46 5.08 -12.17 12.59
C GLU A 46 6.52 -11.73 12.88
N ILE A 47 6.99 -10.64 12.26
CA ILE A 47 8.34 -10.10 12.50
C ILE A 47 8.49 -9.70 13.98
N ALA A 48 7.46 -9.08 14.58
CA ALA A 48 7.49 -8.72 15.98
C ALA A 48 7.72 -9.91 16.89
N ARG A 49 7.05 -11.04 16.64
CA ARG A 49 7.24 -12.28 17.40
C ARG A 49 8.64 -12.87 17.19
N GLN A 50 9.15 -12.85 15.95
CA GLN A 50 10.43 -13.44 15.59
C GLN A 50 11.62 -12.64 16.11
N HIS A 51 11.54 -11.31 16.12
CA HIS A 51 12.64 -10.41 16.43
C HIS A 51 12.45 -9.64 17.74
N GLY A 52 11.41 -9.95 18.52
CA GLY A 52 11.15 -9.30 19.80
C GLY A 52 10.84 -7.79 19.68
N VAL A 53 10.22 -7.37 18.58
CA VAL A 53 9.78 -5.97 18.44
C VAL A 53 8.56 -5.77 19.34
N ASP A 54 8.71 -4.90 20.31
CA ASP A 54 7.64 -4.55 21.24
C ASP A 54 6.53 -3.77 20.52
N LEU A 55 5.32 -4.29 20.58
CA LEU A 55 4.11 -3.76 19.96
C LEU A 55 3.04 -3.46 21.00
N PRO A 56 2.18 -2.45 20.76
CA PRO A 56 1.03 -2.17 21.62
C PRO A 56 0.07 -3.37 21.75
N SER A 57 -0.06 -4.18 20.68
CA SER A 57 -0.82 -5.42 20.64
C SER A 57 -0.30 -6.33 19.54
N LEU A 58 -0.55 -7.65 19.69
CA LEU A 58 -0.36 -8.66 18.63
C LEU A 58 -1.68 -9.00 17.91
N SER A 59 -2.81 -8.48 18.38
CA SER A 59 -4.07 -8.52 17.64
C SER A 59 -3.99 -7.58 16.44
N LEU A 60 -4.30 -8.09 15.25
CA LEU A 60 -4.22 -7.31 14.02
C LEU A 60 -5.18 -6.11 14.02
N GLU A 61 -6.34 -6.27 14.63
CA GLU A 61 -7.34 -5.20 14.72
C GLU A 61 -6.90 -4.08 15.66
N GLU A 62 -6.38 -4.44 16.82
CA GLU A 62 -5.85 -3.48 17.80
C GLU A 62 -4.57 -2.81 17.34
N LEU A 63 -3.74 -3.51 16.53
CA LEU A 63 -2.50 -2.95 15.97
C LEU A 63 -2.78 -1.95 14.84
N ARG A 64 -3.84 -2.16 14.10
CA ARG A 64 -4.18 -1.34 12.90
C ARG A 64 -4.11 0.17 13.13
N PRO A 65 -4.71 0.77 14.16
CA PRO A 65 -4.67 2.22 14.37
C PRO A 65 -3.27 2.80 14.59
N TYR A 66 -2.33 1.98 15.06
CA TYR A 66 -0.95 2.42 15.31
C TYR A 66 -0.08 2.47 14.05
N VAL A 67 -0.45 1.72 13.01
CA VAL A 67 0.37 1.54 11.81
C VAL A 67 -0.33 1.94 10.51
N GLN A 68 -1.64 2.11 10.53
CA GLN A 68 -2.44 2.55 9.39
C GLN A 68 -3.25 3.78 9.76
N VAL A 69 -3.55 4.62 8.76
CA VAL A 69 -4.51 5.71 8.92
C VAL A 69 -5.91 5.10 8.90
N VAL A 70 -6.67 5.29 9.98
CA VAL A 70 -8.06 4.80 10.11
C VAL A 70 -8.95 6.02 10.31
N ASP A 71 -9.10 6.50 11.54
CA ASP A 71 -9.92 7.66 11.91
C ASP A 71 -9.04 8.75 12.57
N ASP A 72 -7.79 8.86 12.10
CA ASP A 72 -6.87 9.85 12.66
C ASP A 72 -7.32 11.29 12.34
N PRO A 73 -7.07 12.23 13.24
CA PRO A 73 -7.25 13.64 12.94
C PRO A 73 -6.33 14.04 11.77
N PRO A 74 -6.68 15.05 10.96
CA PRO A 74 -5.87 15.53 9.85
C PRO A 74 -4.64 16.31 10.35
N ASP A 75 -3.77 15.60 11.08
CA ASP A 75 -2.53 16.13 11.66
C ASP A 75 -1.34 15.38 11.08
N PHE A 76 -0.43 16.12 10.44
CA PHE A 76 0.77 15.57 9.83
C PHE A 76 1.72 14.90 10.84
N LEU A 77 1.80 15.41 12.07
CA LEU A 77 2.66 14.82 13.10
C LEU A 77 2.11 13.49 13.60
N VAL A 78 0.78 13.36 13.71
CA VAL A 78 0.12 12.09 14.03
C VAL A 78 0.40 11.05 12.95
N PHE A 79 0.31 11.44 11.69
CA PHE A 79 0.68 10.57 10.56
C PHE A 79 2.15 10.14 10.62
N LEU A 80 3.09 11.06 10.83
CA LEU A 80 4.52 10.75 10.91
C LEU A 80 4.88 9.87 12.11
N ALA A 81 4.14 9.95 13.21
CA ALA A 81 4.38 9.13 14.39
C ALA A 81 4.27 7.61 14.08
N LYS A 82 3.40 7.24 13.15
CA LYS A 82 3.26 5.84 12.71
C LYS A 82 4.54 5.31 12.07
N PHE A 83 5.26 6.12 11.32
CA PHE A 83 6.54 5.71 10.72
C PHE A 83 7.63 5.43 11.76
N LYS A 84 7.58 6.08 12.92
CA LYS A 84 8.51 5.78 14.01
C LYS A 84 8.36 4.34 14.51
N LEU A 85 7.13 3.84 14.60
CA LEU A 85 6.89 2.43 14.93
C LEU A 85 7.29 1.52 13.77
N LEU A 86 6.86 1.83 12.54
CA LEU A 86 7.11 1.01 11.36
C LEU A 86 8.59 0.79 11.07
N ARG A 87 9.46 1.79 11.34
CA ARG A 87 10.91 1.66 11.17
C ARG A 87 11.55 0.61 12.06
N ARG A 88 10.95 0.25 13.19
CA ARG A 88 11.48 -0.78 14.11
C ARG A 88 11.48 -2.19 13.49
N PHE A 89 10.73 -2.41 12.40
CA PHE A 89 10.65 -3.68 11.70
C PHE A 89 11.78 -3.92 10.70
N TYR A 90 12.62 -2.91 10.45
CA TYR A 90 13.80 -3.03 9.58
C TYR A 90 15.03 -3.48 10.40
N SER A 91 14.84 -4.48 11.26
CA SER A 91 15.80 -4.92 12.27
C SER A 91 16.76 -6.01 11.78
N SER A 92 16.44 -6.68 10.68
CA SER A 92 17.27 -7.72 10.10
C SER A 92 17.19 -7.70 8.57
N ARG A 93 18.19 -8.32 7.94
CA ARG A 93 18.22 -8.49 6.48
C ARG A 93 17.00 -9.24 5.98
N GLU A 94 16.64 -10.33 6.64
CA GLU A 94 15.52 -11.20 6.29
C GLU A 94 14.19 -10.44 6.38
N ALA A 95 14.01 -9.61 7.41
CA ALA A 95 12.84 -8.77 7.55
C ALA A 95 12.74 -7.76 6.40
N VAL A 96 13.85 -7.08 6.07
CA VAL A 96 13.90 -6.09 4.97
C VAL A 96 13.64 -6.75 3.62
N GLU A 97 14.26 -7.90 3.33
CA GLU A 97 14.04 -8.66 2.10
C GLU A 97 12.57 -9.07 1.96
N ARG A 98 11.96 -9.57 3.03
CA ARG A 98 10.54 -9.94 3.04
C ARG A 98 9.63 -8.75 2.81
N ILE A 99 9.83 -7.65 3.53
CA ILE A 99 9.02 -6.43 3.39
C ILE A 99 9.12 -5.88 1.97
N ALA A 100 10.33 -5.81 1.41
CA ALA A 100 10.54 -5.31 0.06
C ALA A 100 9.86 -6.21 -0.99
N TYR A 101 9.99 -7.52 -0.85
CA TYR A 101 9.33 -8.49 -1.74
C TYR A 101 7.81 -8.34 -1.69
N GLU A 102 7.23 -8.28 -0.48
CA GLU A 102 5.78 -8.16 -0.31
C GLU A 102 5.25 -6.84 -0.86
N ALA A 103 5.95 -5.73 -0.66
CA ALA A 103 5.56 -4.43 -1.21
C ALA A 103 5.49 -4.43 -2.75
N VAL A 104 6.44 -5.08 -3.41
CA VAL A 104 6.44 -5.23 -4.87
C VAL A 104 5.37 -6.22 -5.33
N ALA A 105 5.20 -7.34 -4.62
CA ALA A 105 4.17 -8.32 -4.92
C ALA A 105 2.76 -7.75 -4.82
N ASP A 106 2.48 -6.94 -3.79
CA ASP A 106 1.19 -6.27 -3.62
C ASP A 106 0.94 -5.21 -4.70
N ALA A 107 1.97 -4.46 -5.09
CA ALA A 107 1.89 -3.53 -6.20
C ALA A 107 1.58 -4.25 -7.52
N ALA A 108 2.25 -5.37 -7.79
CA ALA A 108 2.00 -6.19 -8.97
C ALA A 108 0.58 -6.78 -8.97
N ALA A 109 0.09 -7.24 -7.82
CA ALA A 109 -1.27 -7.76 -7.65
C ALA A 109 -2.34 -6.68 -7.91
N ASP A 110 -2.06 -5.42 -7.56
CA ASP A 110 -2.90 -4.26 -7.90
C ASP A 110 -2.67 -3.72 -9.33
N ASN A 111 -2.03 -4.49 -10.19
CA ASN A 111 -1.74 -4.13 -11.59
C ASN A 111 -0.88 -2.86 -11.75
N VAL A 112 0.00 -2.56 -10.78
CA VAL A 112 1.03 -1.54 -10.92
C VAL A 112 2.11 -2.05 -11.88
N ARG A 113 2.39 -1.30 -12.94
CA ARG A 113 3.35 -1.64 -14.00
C ARG A 113 4.67 -0.92 -13.88
N TYR A 114 4.68 0.18 -13.17
CA TYR A 114 5.86 0.95 -12.85
C TYR A 114 5.77 1.42 -11.40
N LEU A 115 6.82 1.19 -10.62
CA LEU A 115 6.86 1.50 -9.19
C LEU A 115 8.17 2.22 -8.85
N GLU A 116 8.08 3.41 -8.26
CA GLU A 116 9.20 4.07 -7.61
C GLU A 116 9.11 3.87 -6.10
N LEU A 117 9.87 2.89 -5.61
CA LEU A 117 9.92 2.55 -4.19
C LEU A 117 11.05 3.33 -3.51
N ARG A 118 10.73 3.98 -2.41
CA ARG A 118 11.66 4.79 -1.61
C ARG A 118 11.79 4.22 -0.20
N PHE A 119 12.94 4.43 0.38
CA PHE A 119 13.18 4.09 1.78
C PHE A 119 14.19 5.06 2.38
N SER A 120 14.11 5.26 3.70
CA SER A 120 15.11 6.01 4.44
C SER A 120 16.15 5.02 4.99
N PRO A 121 17.44 5.15 4.64
CA PRO A 121 18.47 4.34 5.26
C PRO A 121 18.40 4.49 6.79
N VAL A 122 18.41 3.37 7.49
CA VAL A 122 18.51 3.38 8.96
C VAL A 122 19.95 3.71 9.30
N ALA A 123 20.15 4.79 10.04
CA ALA A 123 21.46 5.15 10.58
C ALA A 123 21.72 4.43 11.88
#